data_0ca5a93d1be88c661a01b6a5cbfba6ce
#
_entry.id   0ca5a93d1be88c661a01b6a5cbfba6ce
#
_cell.length_a   1.000
_cell.length_b   1.000
_cell.length_c   1.000
_cell.angle_alpha   90.00
_cell.angle_beta   90.00
_cell.angle_gamma   90.00
#
_symmetry.space_group_name_H-M   'P 1'
#
loop_
_entity.id
_entity.type
_entity.pdbx_description
1 polymer ?
#
loop_
_entity_poly.entity_id
_entity_poly.type
_entity_poly.pdbx_seq_one_letter_code
_entity_poly.pdbx_strand_id
1 'polypeptide(L)'
;IVISKKTSLSVGQVVLCFNLIIYTVAGFIFGLDRALYSLLTYFITFKVIDFVSEGLEQAKAALIVTSNGTALAEEIYKRLGRTVTFIKGQGLISGDKEVLYCVLTRIEIFELKKIVEEMDDRAFITILEVSEVIGEHIKSTKKIKKVHQNIKNLN
;
A
#
# COMPACT_ATOMS: atom_id res chain seq x y z
N ILE A 1 -7.33 -16.96 -11.85
CA ILE A 1 -8.02 -15.72 -11.48
C ILE A 1 -9.55 -15.85 -11.63
N VAL A 2 -10.06 -16.54 -12.68
CA VAL A 2 -11.50 -16.73 -12.89
C VAL A 2 -12.12 -17.71 -11.89
N ILE A 3 -11.38 -18.73 -11.46
CA ILE A 3 -11.83 -19.78 -10.52
C ILE A 3 -11.97 -19.23 -9.09
N SER A 4 -11.10 -18.30 -8.66
CA SER A 4 -11.15 -17.73 -7.30
C SER A 4 -12.36 -16.82 -7.04
N LYS A 5 -13.01 -16.30 -8.09
CA LYS A 5 -14.23 -15.48 -7.95
C LYS A 5 -15.50 -16.30 -7.69
N LYS A 6 -15.48 -17.59 -7.97
CA LYS A 6 -16.65 -18.48 -7.82
C LYS A 6 -16.57 -19.37 -6.58
N THR A 7 -15.42 -19.45 -5.95
CA THR A 7 -15.14 -20.24 -4.74
C THR A 7 -14.52 -19.33 -3.71
N SER A 8 -14.88 -19.46 -2.43
CA SER A 8 -14.30 -18.68 -1.31
C SER A 8 -12.81 -19.00 -1.04
N LEU A 9 -12.16 -19.69 -1.97
CA LEU A 9 -10.74 -20.05 -1.89
C LEU A 9 -9.86 -18.88 -2.34
N SER A 10 -8.82 -18.59 -1.59
CA SER A 10 -7.79 -17.63 -1.99
C SER A 10 -7.01 -18.15 -3.21
N VAL A 11 -6.44 -17.25 -4.00
CA VAL A 11 -5.61 -17.61 -5.15
C VAL A 11 -4.49 -18.57 -4.74
N GLY A 12 -3.88 -18.34 -3.56
CA GLY A 12 -2.84 -19.20 -3.00
C GLY A 12 -3.31 -20.63 -2.72
N GLN A 13 -4.54 -20.79 -2.20
CA GLN A 13 -5.12 -22.12 -1.95
C GLN A 13 -5.37 -22.89 -3.25
N VAL A 14 -5.80 -22.22 -4.32
CA VAL A 14 -6.00 -22.85 -5.63
C VAL A 14 -4.66 -23.31 -6.20
N VAL A 15 -3.62 -22.49 -6.12
CA VAL A 15 -2.27 -22.82 -6.55
C VAL A 15 -1.71 -23.99 -5.72
N LEU A 16 -1.95 -23.98 -4.41
CA LEU A 16 -1.55 -25.08 -3.52
C LEU A 16 -2.17 -26.42 -3.94
N CYS A 17 -3.47 -26.44 -4.23
CA CYS A 17 -4.16 -27.65 -4.68
C CYS A 17 -3.58 -28.21 -5.98
N PHE A 18 -3.34 -27.36 -6.96
CA PHE A 18 -2.71 -27.77 -8.23
C PHE A 18 -1.30 -28.33 -8.03
N ASN A 19 -0.48 -27.65 -7.21
CA ASN A 19 0.87 -28.12 -6.91
C ASN A 19 0.87 -29.45 -6.15
N LEU A 20 -0.07 -29.66 -5.24
CA LEU A 20 -0.19 -30.92 -4.52
C LEU A 20 -0.46 -32.10 -5.47
N ILE A 21 -1.34 -31.90 -6.47
CA ILE A 21 -1.60 -32.91 -7.51
C ILE A 21 -0.33 -33.20 -8.31
N ILE A 22 0.37 -32.14 -8.77
CA ILE A 22 1.60 -32.27 -9.55
C ILE A 22 2.68 -33.02 -8.76
N TYR A 23 2.88 -32.68 -7.48
CA TYR A 23 3.88 -33.35 -6.64
C TYR A 23 3.52 -34.80 -6.33
N THR A 24 2.23 -35.11 -6.19
CA THR A 24 1.78 -36.49 -6.03
C THR A 24 2.12 -37.32 -7.26
N VAL A 25 1.80 -36.82 -8.45
CA VAL A 25 2.17 -37.52 -9.71
C VAL A 25 3.69 -37.63 -9.86
N ALA A 26 4.43 -36.57 -9.55
CA ALA A 26 5.88 -36.60 -9.59
C ALA A 26 6.49 -37.63 -8.63
N GLY A 27 5.89 -37.81 -7.45
CA GLY A 27 6.30 -38.80 -6.47
C GLY A 27 6.20 -40.23 -6.97
N PHE A 28 5.18 -40.53 -7.77
CA PHE A 28 5.05 -41.85 -8.40
C PHE A 28 6.06 -42.10 -9.52
N ILE A 29 6.46 -41.01 -10.26
CA ILE A 29 7.36 -41.13 -11.40
C ILE A 29 8.84 -41.09 -10.97
N PHE A 30 9.18 -40.15 -10.08
CA PHE A 30 10.57 -39.83 -9.73
C PHE A 30 11.01 -40.36 -8.35
N GLY A 31 10.10 -40.94 -7.57
CA GLY A 31 10.33 -41.40 -6.22
C GLY A 31 9.92 -40.40 -5.13
N LEU A 32 9.56 -40.92 -3.96
CA LEU A 32 9.03 -40.15 -2.83
C LEU A 32 10.02 -39.10 -2.31
N ASP A 33 11.31 -39.39 -2.27
CA ASP A 33 12.33 -38.49 -1.74
C ASP A 33 12.35 -37.15 -2.52
N ARG A 34 12.29 -37.23 -3.84
CA ARG A 34 12.31 -36.03 -4.70
C ARG A 34 11.01 -35.23 -4.58
N ALA A 35 9.89 -35.89 -4.44
CA ALA A 35 8.58 -35.25 -4.22
C ALA A 35 8.54 -34.51 -2.87
N LEU A 36 9.08 -35.11 -1.80
CA LEU A 36 9.16 -34.49 -0.48
C LEU A 36 10.04 -33.25 -0.48
N TYR A 37 11.19 -33.28 -1.14
CA TYR A 37 12.03 -32.08 -1.28
C TYR A 37 11.31 -30.95 -2.06
N SER A 38 10.60 -31.29 -3.11
CA SER A 38 9.82 -30.32 -3.89
C SER A 38 8.69 -29.71 -3.06
N LEU A 39 7.98 -30.50 -2.26
CA LEU A 39 6.92 -30.03 -1.38
C LEU A 39 7.48 -29.12 -0.28
N LEU A 40 8.61 -29.46 0.33
CA LEU A 40 9.27 -28.65 1.35
C LEU A 40 9.71 -27.30 0.76
N THR A 41 10.34 -27.32 -0.40
CA THR A 41 10.76 -26.11 -1.10
C THR A 41 9.56 -25.20 -1.42
N TYR A 42 8.47 -25.78 -1.90
CA TYR A 42 7.23 -25.04 -2.17
C TYR A 42 6.65 -24.42 -0.91
N PHE A 43 6.59 -25.16 0.20
CA PHE A 43 6.09 -24.67 1.48
C PHE A 43 6.91 -23.47 1.98
N ILE A 44 8.23 -23.56 1.93
CA ILE A 44 9.11 -22.46 2.32
C ILE A 44 8.90 -21.25 1.41
N THR A 45 8.86 -21.45 0.09
CA THR A 45 8.64 -20.39 -0.89
C THR A 45 7.31 -19.68 -0.66
N PHE A 46 6.23 -20.45 -0.43
CA PHE A 46 4.91 -19.88 -0.15
C PHE A 46 4.93 -19.03 1.11
N LYS A 47 5.54 -19.50 2.20
CA LYS A 47 5.65 -18.74 3.46
C LYS A 47 6.46 -17.45 3.30
N VAL A 48 7.55 -17.48 2.53
CA VAL A 48 8.37 -16.29 2.26
C VAL A 48 7.59 -15.27 1.44
N ILE A 49 6.84 -15.70 0.43
CA ILE A 49 6.02 -14.82 -0.40
C ILE A 49 4.92 -14.16 0.44
N ASP A 50 4.21 -14.91 1.27
CA ASP A 50 3.19 -14.37 2.17
C ASP A 50 3.79 -13.30 3.11
N PHE A 51 4.89 -13.63 3.78
CA PHE A 51 5.55 -12.72 4.71
C PHE A 51 6.00 -11.41 4.04
N VAL A 52 6.58 -11.50 2.84
CA VAL A 52 7.03 -10.33 2.09
C VAL A 52 5.82 -9.51 1.60
N SER A 53 4.79 -10.17 1.08
CA SER A 53 3.60 -9.49 0.55
C SER A 53 2.83 -8.75 1.64
N GLU A 54 2.59 -9.39 2.78
CA GLU A 54 1.96 -8.75 3.94
C GLU A 54 2.78 -7.55 4.44
N GLY A 55 4.11 -7.70 4.51
CA GLY A 55 4.99 -6.63 4.95
C GLY A 55 5.00 -5.40 4.03
N LEU A 56 4.80 -5.59 2.73
CA LEU A 56 4.78 -4.51 1.74
C LEU A 56 3.44 -3.76 1.68
N GLU A 57 2.33 -4.46 1.96
CA GLU A 57 0.97 -3.89 1.92
C GLU A 57 0.55 -3.21 3.23
N GLN A 58 1.36 -3.29 4.28
CA GLN A 58 1.05 -2.66 5.56
C GLN A 58 0.76 -1.17 5.41
N ALA A 59 -0.37 -0.75 5.95
CA ALA A 59 -0.73 0.66 6.03
C ALA A 59 0.21 1.39 7.00
N LYS A 60 0.67 2.56 6.59
CA LYS A 60 1.45 3.49 7.41
C LYS A 60 0.79 4.85 7.38
N ALA A 61 0.83 5.58 8.48
CA ALA A 61 0.41 6.96 8.51
C ALA A 61 1.65 7.87 8.48
N ALA A 62 1.58 8.90 7.67
CA ALA A 62 2.58 9.97 7.65
C ALA A 62 1.97 11.25 8.22
N LEU A 63 2.67 11.86 9.17
CA LEU A 63 2.44 13.22 9.63
C LEU A 63 3.57 14.09 9.11
N ILE A 64 3.24 15.08 8.29
CA ILE A 64 4.20 15.98 7.68
C ILE A 64 3.95 17.37 8.20
N VAL A 65 4.92 17.94 8.88
CA VAL A 65 4.83 19.31 9.39
C VAL A 65 5.57 20.23 8.44
N THR A 66 4.85 21.17 7.84
CA THR A 66 5.35 22.07 6.79
C THR A 66 4.76 23.46 6.92
N SER A 67 5.35 24.42 6.25
CA SER A 67 4.80 25.77 6.07
C SER A 67 4.11 25.95 4.71
N ASN A 68 4.21 24.96 3.82
CA ASN A 68 3.68 24.99 2.45
C ASN A 68 2.77 23.76 2.20
N GLY A 69 1.77 23.58 3.07
CA GLY A 69 0.95 22.37 3.07
C GLY A 69 0.12 22.18 1.82
N THR A 70 -0.48 23.27 1.29
CA THR A 70 -1.36 23.17 0.11
C THR A 70 -0.60 22.67 -1.12
N ALA A 71 0.54 23.27 -1.46
CA ALA A 71 1.33 22.86 -2.61
C ALA A 71 1.87 21.45 -2.45
N LEU A 72 2.30 21.09 -1.23
CA LEU A 72 2.79 19.74 -0.92
C LEU A 72 1.67 18.69 -1.04
N ALA A 73 0.47 19.01 -0.56
CA ALA A 73 -0.69 18.12 -0.67
C ALA A 73 -1.11 17.86 -2.13
N GLU A 74 -1.06 18.89 -2.96
CA GLU A 74 -1.33 18.77 -4.40
C GLU A 74 -0.32 17.85 -5.10
N GLU A 75 0.96 17.99 -4.78
CA GLU A 75 2.00 17.15 -5.39
C GLU A 75 1.94 15.71 -4.89
N ILE A 76 1.64 15.48 -3.59
CA ILE A 76 1.36 14.14 -3.04
C ILE A 76 0.19 13.50 -3.78
N TYR A 77 -0.88 14.26 -3.98
CA TYR A 77 -2.04 13.78 -4.71
C TYR A 77 -1.71 13.44 -6.17
N LYS A 78 -0.97 14.28 -6.85
CA LYS A 78 -0.61 14.12 -8.26
C LYS A 78 0.28 12.89 -8.50
N ARG A 79 1.28 12.66 -7.65
CA ARG A 79 2.25 11.56 -7.81
C ARG A 79 1.76 10.24 -7.20
N LEU A 80 1.15 10.29 -6.01
CA LEU A 80 0.74 9.09 -5.27
C LEU A 80 -0.76 8.77 -5.39
N GLY A 81 -1.57 9.73 -5.86
CA GLY A 81 -3.04 9.57 -5.90
C GLY A 81 -3.66 9.46 -4.50
N ARG A 82 -2.97 9.95 -3.46
CA ARG A 82 -3.41 9.88 -2.07
C ARG A 82 -3.96 11.23 -1.63
N THR A 83 -5.08 11.18 -0.92
CA THR A 83 -5.65 12.37 -0.28
C THR A 83 -4.95 12.66 1.03
N VAL A 84 -4.89 13.94 1.35
CA VAL A 84 -4.23 14.45 2.55
C VAL A 84 -5.24 15.19 3.40
N THR A 85 -5.19 15.03 4.71
CA THR A 85 -6.00 15.77 5.68
C THR A 85 -5.13 16.86 6.30
N PHE A 86 -5.62 18.10 6.27
CA PHE A 86 -4.94 19.24 6.87
C PHE A 86 -5.34 19.37 8.35
N ILE A 87 -4.34 19.52 9.21
CA ILE A 87 -4.49 19.82 10.62
C ILE A 87 -3.70 21.10 10.87
N LYS A 88 -4.36 22.13 11.38
CA LYS A 88 -3.68 23.38 11.75
C LYS A 88 -2.91 23.16 13.06
N GLY A 89 -1.66 23.55 13.06
CA GLY A 89 -0.80 23.49 14.22
C GLY A 89 -0.06 24.81 14.43
N GLN A 90 0.42 25.04 15.64
CA GLN A 90 1.24 26.20 15.97
C GLN A 90 2.49 25.76 16.69
N GLY A 91 3.63 26.09 16.14
CA GLY A 91 4.92 25.89 16.80
C GLY A 91 5.25 27.05 17.72
N LEU A 92 5.80 26.74 18.89
CA LEU A 92 6.16 27.77 19.89
C LEU A 92 7.10 28.84 19.34
N ILE A 93 8.05 28.44 18.49
CA ILE A 93 9.04 29.35 17.90
C ILE A 93 8.77 29.56 16.41
N SER A 94 8.33 28.55 15.71
CA SER A 94 8.18 28.54 14.24
C SER A 94 6.85 29.12 13.74
N GLY A 95 5.95 29.55 14.64
CA GLY A 95 4.66 30.14 14.27
C GLY A 95 3.66 29.11 13.71
N ASP A 96 2.77 29.58 12.85
CA ASP A 96 1.74 28.74 12.24
C ASP A 96 2.34 27.68 11.32
N LYS A 97 1.86 26.47 11.44
CA LYS A 97 2.27 25.30 10.66
C LYS A 97 1.04 24.51 10.22
N GLU A 98 1.19 23.86 9.08
CA GLU A 98 0.23 22.88 8.61
C GLU A 98 0.78 21.48 8.83
N VAL A 99 -0.02 20.63 9.44
CA VAL A 99 0.29 19.21 9.62
C VAL A 99 -0.56 18.43 8.64
N LEU A 100 0.09 17.78 7.71
CA LEU A 100 -0.54 16.94 6.70
C LEU A 100 -0.60 15.50 7.21
N TYR A 101 -1.79 14.97 7.35
CA TYR A 101 -2.00 13.56 7.68
C TYR A 101 -2.34 12.78 6.41
N CYS A 102 -1.58 11.72 6.14
CA CYS A 102 -1.75 10.89 4.96
C CYS A 102 -1.53 9.42 5.30
N VAL A 103 -2.42 8.56 4.80
CA VAL A 103 -2.27 7.11 4.94
C VAL A 103 -1.83 6.51 3.60
N LEU A 104 -0.76 5.74 3.64
CA LEU A 104 -0.13 5.13 2.47
C LEU A 104 0.40 3.72 2.78
N THR A 105 0.83 3.04 1.76
CA THR A 105 1.53 1.76 1.90
C THR A 105 3.02 1.98 2.19
N ARG A 106 3.67 0.96 2.70
CA ARG A 106 5.11 0.98 2.98
C ARG A 106 5.95 1.35 1.74
N ILE A 107 5.53 0.91 0.56
CA ILE A 107 6.23 1.20 -0.70
C ILE A 107 6.13 2.69 -1.06
N GLU A 108 4.96 3.30 -0.84
CA GLU A 108 4.70 4.70 -1.18
C GLU A 108 5.45 5.69 -0.29
N ILE A 109 5.93 5.26 0.88
CA ILE A 109 6.73 6.11 1.80
C ILE A 109 8.00 6.62 1.12
N PHE A 110 8.64 5.80 0.30
CA PHE A 110 9.85 6.21 -0.39
C PHE A 110 9.60 7.41 -1.31
N GLU A 111 8.53 7.35 -2.11
CA GLU A 111 8.17 8.45 -3.00
C GLU A 111 7.67 9.65 -2.21
N LEU A 112 6.93 9.46 -1.11
CA LEU A 112 6.51 10.54 -0.22
C LEU A 112 7.72 11.33 0.31
N LYS A 113 8.74 10.64 0.81
CA LYS A 113 9.97 11.29 1.31
C LYS A 113 10.61 12.15 0.24
N LYS A 114 10.72 11.62 -0.98
CA LYS A 114 11.29 12.33 -2.11
C LYS A 114 10.49 13.59 -2.46
N ILE A 115 9.16 13.50 -2.49
CA ILE A 115 8.28 14.66 -2.74
C ILE A 115 8.49 15.74 -1.68
N VAL A 116 8.54 15.38 -0.41
CA VAL A 116 8.71 16.35 0.68
C VAL A 116 10.07 17.01 0.61
N GLU A 117 11.13 16.24 0.37
CA GLU A 117 12.50 16.73 0.25
C GLU A 117 12.66 17.70 -0.94
N GLU A 118 11.97 17.43 -2.06
CA GLU A 118 11.97 18.32 -3.24
C GLU A 118 11.18 19.62 -3.02
N MET A 119 10.13 19.60 -2.18
CA MET A 119 9.19 20.73 -2.05
C MET A 119 9.46 21.62 -0.85
N ASP A 120 9.92 21.07 0.26
CA ASP A 120 10.18 21.81 1.51
C ASP A 120 11.26 21.09 2.33
N ASP A 121 12.48 21.54 2.23
CA ASP A 121 13.65 21.03 2.95
C ASP A 121 13.59 21.24 4.48
N ARG A 122 12.69 22.10 4.95
CA ARG A 122 12.44 22.37 6.37
C ARG A 122 11.27 21.56 6.93
N ALA A 123 10.54 20.86 6.10
CA ALA A 123 9.49 19.96 6.55
C ALA A 123 10.08 18.74 7.24
N PHE A 124 9.37 18.21 8.22
CA PHE A 124 9.73 16.91 8.77
C PHE A 124 8.57 15.94 8.70
N ILE A 125 8.92 14.66 8.52
CA ILE A 125 7.95 13.58 8.35
C ILE A 125 8.09 12.63 9.55
N THR A 126 6.96 12.34 10.19
CA THR A 126 6.85 11.25 11.17
C THR A 126 6.05 10.11 10.56
N ILE A 127 6.62 8.92 10.52
CA ILE A 127 5.96 7.72 10.03
C ILE A 127 5.48 6.89 11.22
N LEU A 128 4.19 6.59 11.23
CA LEU A 128 3.53 5.81 12.28
C LEU A 128 3.07 4.46 11.70
N GLU A 129 3.14 3.43 12.51
CA GLU A 129 2.53 2.16 12.18
C GLU A 129 1.02 2.22 12.43
N VAL A 130 0.26 1.75 11.44
CA VAL A 130 -1.20 1.69 11.54
C VAL A 130 -1.59 0.23 11.59
N SER A 131 -2.26 -0.17 12.67
CA SER A 131 -2.69 -1.54 12.86
C SER A 131 -3.78 -1.93 11.86
N GLU A 132 -4.74 -1.02 11.62
CA GLU A 132 -5.87 -1.24 10.71
C GLU A 132 -6.43 0.09 10.22
N VAL A 133 -6.92 0.10 8.99
CA VAL A 133 -7.64 1.24 8.40
C VAL A 133 -9.01 0.76 7.98
N ILE A 134 -10.04 1.25 8.64
CA ILE A 134 -11.44 0.92 8.35
C ILE A 134 -12.07 2.12 7.64
N GLY A 135 -12.64 1.92 6.48
CA GLY A 135 -13.31 2.95 5.70
C GLY A 135 -13.04 2.89 4.20
N GLU A 136 -13.59 3.83 3.46
CA GLU A 136 -13.39 3.94 2.02
C GLU A 136 -11.98 4.47 1.73
N HIS A 137 -11.09 3.59 1.34
CA HIS A 137 -9.75 3.97 0.91
C HIS A 137 -9.84 4.54 -0.51
N ILE A 138 -9.85 5.86 -0.61
CA ILE A 138 -9.98 6.55 -1.90
C ILE A 138 -8.69 6.34 -2.72
N LYS A 139 -8.62 5.23 -3.44
CA LYS A 139 -7.76 5.16 -4.64
C LYS A 139 -8.44 6.00 -5.72
N SER A 140 -8.11 7.27 -5.74
CA SER A 140 -8.75 8.23 -6.61
C SER A 140 -8.11 8.23 -7.99
N THR A 141 -8.67 7.49 -8.92
CA THR A 141 -8.42 7.77 -10.35
C THR A 141 -9.73 8.00 -11.14
N LYS A 142 -10.90 7.67 -10.58
CA LYS A 142 -12.19 7.82 -11.31
C LYS A 142 -13.18 8.84 -10.72
N LYS A 143 -13.14 9.14 -9.43
CA LYS A 143 -14.10 10.05 -8.79
C LYS A 143 -13.77 11.55 -8.97
N ILE A 144 -12.52 11.90 -9.13
CA ILE A 144 -12.10 13.32 -9.15
C ILE A 144 -12.36 14.00 -10.49
N LYS A 145 -12.37 13.28 -11.60
CA LYS A 145 -12.85 13.87 -12.87
C LYS A 145 -14.30 14.38 -12.73
N LYS A 146 -15.14 13.70 -11.92
CA LYS A 146 -16.51 14.15 -11.63
C LYS A 146 -16.56 15.36 -10.69
N VAL A 147 -15.73 15.42 -9.68
CA VAL A 147 -15.70 16.55 -8.73
C VAL A 147 -15.16 17.81 -9.40
N HIS A 148 -14.08 17.70 -10.18
CA HIS A 148 -13.54 18.82 -10.97
C HIS A 148 -14.50 19.34 -12.04
N GLN A 149 -15.27 18.44 -12.65
CA GLN A 149 -16.32 18.81 -13.60
C GLN A 149 -17.49 19.52 -12.90
N ASN A 150 -17.90 19.06 -11.73
CA ASN A 150 -18.95 19.72 -10.94
C ASN A 150 -18.54 21.10 -10.40
N ILE A 151 -17.30 21.27 -9.98
CA ILE A 151 -16.78 22.58 -9.53
C ILE A 151 -16.68 23.56 -10.71
N LYS A 152 -16.30 23.10 -11.90
CA LYS A 152 -16.28 23.93 -13.13
C LYS A 152 -17.66 24.36 -13.62
N ASN A 153 -18.69 23.60 -13.26
CA ASN A 153 -20.08 23.90 -13.66
C ASN A 153 -20.82 24.78 -12.62
N LEU A 154 -20.17 25.13 -11.50
CA LEU A 154 -20.71 26.00 -10.45
C LEU A 154 -20.14 27.44 -10.50
N ASN A 155 -19.20 27.70 -11.42
CA ASN A 155 -18.68 29.02 -11.77
C ASN A 155 -19.06 29.37 -13.22
#